data_889091931c0610a2b12c4320142f5460
#
_entry.id   889091931c0610a2b12c4320142f5460
#
_cell.length_a   1.000
_cell.length_b   1.000
_cell.length_c   1.000
_cell.angle_alpha   90.00
_cell.angle_beta   90.00
_cell.angle_gamma   90.00
#
_symmetry.space_group_name_H-M   'P 1'
#
loop_
_entity.id
_entity.type
_entity.pdbx_description
1 polymer ?
#
loop_
_entity_poly.entity_id
_entity_poly.type
_entity_poly.pdbx_seq_one_letter_code
_entity_poly.pdbx_strand_id
1 'polypeptide(L)'
;MSKPRKVLFIGEHPIKESVKNQFIQQECEITEVPRPTESVLQTPWCDIVVLSSADNDADAIRSVETIAESISDVSTIRPTVHLLLQSQELLRLLSIREYNDEWHRRFELNAFTIEDLWAKNVLCQNYVDYRFPGLDYKPITFESNNVVHFVIFGLSNLTIALAEHATLVAHYPNYTRNHSLRTRITIIDNDMSEWSQKFISMHRPFMENSYYRHIDTTKQQCDLHKPMYEGLREDFVDVEWEFVSGAIHDLVVQDKLQGWADDENQVLSIALCYNDDSTNLSEATLIADLLCNQEIPVYVKQSTSVMKNIVSQSPRMKNVIMIGMKDCGYDINLPLLKMAKRVNSVYEYCYNNNIASETEGCITAPSYIDDKDADACWLNVRKAIKRYSNICNAMTLATKMRSLGHSVDKIDTFYAITKQEIDVIAEVEHNRWNVEEMLLGFRPCTDEEQADIEADISKKGEYKNRLVHYDLRAYKDLRADDTGKNVNTYDICLSASIPLIAYQGEKGGAV
;
A
#
# COMPACT_ATOMS: atom_id res chain seq x y z
N MET A 1 -36.62 11.27 -4.48
CA MET A 1 -35.35 11.14 -5.21
C MET A 1 -34.31 11.97 -4.46
N SER A 2 -33.20 11.38 -4.05
CA SER A 2 -32.06 12.12 -3.51
C SER A 2 -31.52 13.09 -4.57
N LYS A 3 -31.05 14.28 -4.15
CA LYS A 3 -30.41 15.20 -5.10
C LYS A 3 -29.16 14.53 -5.69
N PRO A 4 -28.89 14.73 -7.00
CA PRO A 4 -27.70 14.17 -7.62
C PRO A 4 -26.45 14.70 -6.90
N ARG A 5 -25.43 13.85 -6.79
CA ARG A 5 -24.14 14.18 -6.22
C ARG A 5 -23.43 15.14 -7.15
N LYS A 6 -22.86 16.24 -6.64
CA LYS A 6 -22.22 17.29 -7.45
C LYS A 6 -20.70 17.13 -7.42
N VAL A 7 -20.09 17.17 -8.59
CA VAL A 7 -18.65 16.99 -8.78
C VAL A 7 -18.08 18.18 -9.56
N LEU A 8 -17.01 18.77 -9.05
CA LEU A 8 -16.29 19.86 -9.69
C LEU A 8 -14.95 19.33 -10.25
N PHE A 9 -14.71 19.56 -11.55
CA PHE A 9 -13.42 19.30 -12.18
C PHE A 9 -12.67 20.61 -12.38
N ILE A 10 -11.41 20.65 -11.97
CA ILE A 10 -10.51 21.80 -12.06
C ILE A 10 -9.27 21.41 -12.86
N GLY A 11 -8.97 22.15 -13.92
CA GLY A 11 -7.79 21.91 -14.76
C GLY A 11 -8.02 20.97 -15.93
N GLU A 12 -6.93 20.69 -16.64
CA GLU A 12 -6.91 19.85 -17.86
C GLU A 12 -5.79 18.80 -17.76
N HIS A 13 -6.12 17.56 -18.10
CA HIS A 13 -5.18 16.45 -18.15
C HIS A 13 -5.68 15.36 -19.11
N PRO A 14 -4.80 14.58 -19.78
CA PRO A 14 -5.22 13.50 -20.69
C PRO A 14 -6.16 12.45 -20.06
N ILE A 15 -6.08 12.22 -18.74
CA ILE A 15 -6.95 11.27 -18.04
C ILE A 15 -8.33 11.83 -17.68
N LYS A 16 -8.59 13.12 -17.90
CA LYS A 16 -9.80 13.82 -17.44
C LYS A 16 -11.07 13.08 -17.86
N GLU A 17 -11.19 12.69 -19.10
CA GLU A 17 -12.38 12.01 -19.62
C GLU A 17 -12.54 10.61 -18.98
N SER A 18 -11.46 9.88 -18.73
CA SER A 18 -11.50 8.59 -18.06
C SER A 18 -12.00 8.71 -16.61
N VAL A 19 -11.49 9.69 -15.87
CA VAL A 19 -11.94 9.98 -14.48
C VAL A 19 -13.37 10.48 -14.47
N LYS A 20 -13.75 11.38 -15.39
CA LYS A 20 -15.09 11.93 -15.51
C LYS A 20 -16.14 10.84 -15.76
N ASN A 21 -15.81 9.86 -16.61
CA ASN A 21 -16.71 8.74 -16.91
C ASN A 21 -17.03 7.91 -15.66
N GLN A 22 -16.15 7.81 -14.66
CA GLN A 22 -16.39 7.12 -13.41
C GLN A 22 -17.51 7.81 -12.61
N PHE A 23 -17.55 9.15 -12.60
CA PHE A 23 -18.62 9.92 -11.93
C PHE A 23 -19.91 9.94 -12.75
N ILE A 24 -19.85 9.93 -14.09
CA ILE A 24 -21.03 9.81 -14.96
C ILE A 24 -21.75 8.48 -14.71
N GLN A 25 -21.01 7.39 -14.58
CA GLN A 25 -21.56 6.07 -14.26
C GLN A 25 -22.27 6.03 -12.89
N GLN A 26 -21.92 6.94 -11.99
CA GLN A 26 -22.53 7.13 -10.67
C GLN A 26 -23.68 8.17 -10.68
N GLU A 27 -24.14 8.62 -11.87
CA GLU A 27 -25.21 9.61 -12.05
C GLU A 27 -24.91 10.96 -11.38
N CYS A 28 -23.63 11.39 -11.34
CA CYS A 28 -23.21 12.65 -10.76
C CYS A 28 -23.44 13.84 -11.72
N GLU A 29 -23.78 15.01 -11.15
CA GLU A 29 -23.82 16.28 -11.87
C GLU A 29 -22.42 16.88 -11.94
N ILE A 30 -21.85 17.06 -13.13
CA ILE A 30 -20.46 17.48 -13.33
C ILE A 30 -20.41 18.95 -13.78
N THR A 31 -19.51 19.70 -13.15
CA THR A 31 -19.14 21.07 -13.56
C THR A 31 -17.63 21.10 -13.80
N GLU A 32 -17.21 21.80 -14.85
CA GLU A 32 -15.79 21.91 -15.24
C GLU A 32 -15.36 23.38 -15.24
N VAL A 33 -14.20 23.65 -14.67
CA VAL A 33 -13.58 24.98 -14.66
C VAL A 33 -12.06 24.86 -14.89
N PRO A 34 -11.42 25.82 -15.56
CA PRO A 34 -9.97 25.79 -15.73
C PRO A 34 -9.20 26.11 -14.45
N ARG A 35 -9.81 26.87 -13.52
CA ARG A 35 -9.22 27.26 -12.22
C ARG A 35 -10.33 27.44 -11.18
N PRO A 36 -10.03 27.20 -9.89
CA PRO A 36 -11.00 27.46 -8.83
C PRO A 36 -11.23 28.96 -8.68
N THR A 37 -12.50 29.35 -8.51
CA THR A 37 -12.89 30.73 -8.16
C THR A 37 -13.78 30.69 -6.93
N GLU A 38 -13.77 31.76 -6.13
CA GLU A 38 -14.55 31.85 -4.91
C GLU A 38 -16.05 31.59 -5.16
N SER A 39 -16.61 32.12 -6.24
CA SER A 39 -18.01 31.93 -6.61
C SER A 39 -18.36 30.48 -6.92
N VAL A 40 -17.47 29.74 -7.54
CA VAL A 40 -17.66 28.30 -7.83
C VAL A 40 -17.56 27.47 -6.56
N LEU A 41 -16.62 27.80 -5.68
CA LEU A 41 -16.35 27.07 -4.44
C LEU A 41 -17.43 27.29 -3.35
N GLN A 42 -18.30 28.29 -3.48
CA GLN A 42 -19.46 28.45 -2.62
C GLN A 42 -20.56 27.40 -2.83
N THR A 43 -20.51 26.65 -3.94
CA THR A 43 -21.43 25.52 -4.17
C THR A 43 -21.03 24.35 -3.25
N PRO A 44 -22.00 23.67 -2.61
CA PRO A 44 -21.70 22.50 -1.78
C PRO A 44 -21.39 21.28 -2.66
N TRP A 45 -20.12 21.16 -3.02
CA TRP A 45 -19.59 20.02 -3.79
C TRP A 45 -19.48 18.78 -2.92
N CYS A 46 -19.75 17.61 -3.49
CA CYS A 46 -19.46 16.32 -2.85
C CYS A 46 -18.03 15.89 -3.14
N ASP A 47 -17.60 16.10 -4.38
CA ASP A 47 -16.23 15.79 -4.82
C ASP A 47 -15.66 16.96 -5.63
N ILE A 48 -14.37 17.20 -5.49
CA ILE A 48 -13.61 18.15 -6.27
C ILE A 48 -12.39 17.42 -6.84
N VAL A 49 -12.29 17.34 -8.15
CA VAL A 49 -11.18 16.69 -8.85
C VAL A 49 -10.24 17.76 -9.37
N VAL A 50 -9.05 17.81 -8.83
CA VAL A 50 -7.98 18.74 -9.22
C VAL A 50 -6.97 17.98 -10.08
N LEU A 51 -6.85 18.39 -11.33
CA LEU A 51 -5.97 17.77 -12.31
C LEU A 51 -4.72 18.64 -12.50
N SER A 52 -3.57 18.06 -12.24
CA SER A 52 -2.28 18.67 -12.58
C SER A 52 -2.13 18.73 -14.09
N SER A 53 -1.71 19.89 -14.63
CA SER A 53 -1.21 19.90 -16.02
C SER A 53 0.08 19.09 -16.13
N ALA A 54 0.35 18.51 -17.27
CA ALA A 54 1.35 17.46 -17.49
C ALA A 54 2.77 17.71 -16.91
N ASP A 55 3.10 18.96 -16.52
CA ASP A 55 4.43 19.31 -16.03
C ASP A 55 4.41 20.22 -14.78
N ASN A 56 3.25 20.39 -14.11
CA ASN A 56 3.17 21.41 -13.05
C ASN A 56 2.26 21.03 -11.88
N ASP A 57 2.77 20.20 -10.98
CA ASP A 57 2.10 19.86 -9.71
C ASP A 57 1.87 21.10 -8.82
N ALA A 58 2.70 22.16 -8.95
CA ALA A 58 2.56 23.35 -8.15
C ALA A 58 1.24 24.10 -8.38
N ASP A 59 0.71 24.11 -9.62
CA ASP A 59 -0.59 24.74 -9.91
C ASP A 59 -1.75 23.92 -9.34
N ALA A 60 -1.64 22.60 -9.33
CA ALA A 60 -2.62 21.73 -8.70
C ALA A 60 -2.64 21.93 -7.18
N ILE A 61 -1.47 22.02 -6.54
CA ILE A 61 -1.34 22.29 -5.10
C ILE A 61 -1.92 23.66 -4.76
N ARG A 62 -1.62 24.73 -5.53
CA ARG A 62 -2.24 26.04 -5.34
C ARG A 62 -3.77 26.01 -5.45
N SER A 63 -4.29 25.19 -6.35
CA SER A 63 -5.74 25.01 -6.46
C SER A 63 -6.33 24.42 -5.18
N VAL A 64 -5.64 23.43 -4.58
CA VAL A 64 -6.04 22.85 -3.29
C VAL A 64 -5.93 23.87 -2.14
N GLU A 65 -4.89 24.71 -2.11
CA GLU A 65 -4.79 25.83 -1.14
C GLU A 65 -5.97 26.78 -1.26
N THR A 66 -6.32 27.19 -2.49
CA THR A 66 -7.50 28.05 -2.75
C THR A 66 -8.81 27.39 -2.28
N ILE A 67 -8.95 26.09 -2.52
CA ILE A 67 -10.11 25.31 -2.02
C ILE A 67 -10.12 25.32 -0.49
N ALA A 68 -8.97 25.09 0.15
CA ALA A 68 -8.84 25.10 1.61
C ALA A 68 -9.21 26.43 2.22
N GLU A 69 -8.82 27.55 1.62
CA GLU A 69 -9.18 28.89 2.08
C GLU A 69 -10.67 29.21 1.93
N SER A 70 -11.32 28.64 0.91
CA SER A 70 -12.72 28.90 0.57
C SER A 70 -13.72 28.04 1.33
N ILE A 71 -13.33 26.86 1.83
CA ILE A 71 -14.20 25.94 2.57
C ILE A 71 -14.10 26.25 4.07
N SER A 72 -15.25 26.52 4.70
CA SER A 72 -15.33 26.76 6.14
C SER A 72 -15.11 25.48 6.96
N ASP A 73 -14.38 25.57 8.07
CA ASP A 73 -14.18 24.49 9.05
C ASP A 73 -15.50 23.99 9.68
N VAL A 74 -16.58 24.77 9.57
CA VAL A 74 -17.90 24.50 10.17
C VAL A 74 -18.86 23.90 9.14
N SER A 75 -18.40 23.59 7.93
CA SER A 75 -19.27 23.00 6.90
C SER A 75 -19.80 21.65 7.34
N THR A 76 -21.11 21.43 7.23
CA THR A 76 -21.77 20.15 7.49
C THR A 76 -21.49 19.12 6.41
N ILE A 77 -20.99 19.55 5.25
CA ILE A 77 -20.59 18.69 4.11
C ILE A 77 -19.11 18.91 3.88
N ARG A 78 -18.32 17.88 4.10
CA ARG A 78 -16.91 17.85 3.74
C ARG A 78 -16.77 17.18 2.37
N PRO A 79 -16.30 17.91 1.34
CA PRO A 79 -16.05 17.28 0.04
C PRO A 79 -14.83 16.37 0.12
N THR A 80 -14.76 15.40 -0.80
CA THR A 80 -13.52 14.72 -1.12
C THR A 80 -12.80 15.51 -2.20
N VAL A 81 -11.55 15.90 -1.95
CA VAL A 81 -10.68 16.55 -2.94
C VAL A 81 -9.72 15.49 -3.49
N HIS A 82 -9.94 15.11 -4.75
CA HIS A 82 -9.09 14.20 -5.48
C HIS A 82 -8.00 15.00 -6.19
N LEU A 83 -6.75 14.84 -5.78
CA LEU A 83 -5.60 15.58 -6.31
C LEU A 83 -4.71 14.64 -7.13
N LEU A 84 -4.72 14.82 -8.45
CA LEU A 84 -3.77 14.16 -9.34
C LEU A 84 -2.43 14.88 -9.28
N LEU A 85 -1.37 14.14 -9.06
CA LEU A 85 0.02 14.55 -9.12
C LEU A 85 0.79 13.75 -10.18
N GLN A 86 1.92 14.32 -10.65
CA GLN A 86 2.88 13.65 -11.52
C GLN A 86 4.04 13.07 -10.72
N SER A 87 4.41 13.71 -9.61
CA SER A 87 5.54 13.35 -8.78
C SER A 87 5.16 12.39 -7.65
N GLN A 88 5.79 11.22 -7.65
CA GLN A 88 5.66 10.23 -6.59
C GLN A 88 6.25 10.76 -5.26
N GLU A 89 7.33 11.54 -5.34
CA GLU A 89 7.94 12.17 -4.17
C GLU A 89 7.00 13.19 -3.52
N LEU A 90 6.28 14.00 -4.33
CA LEU A 90 5.27 14.92 -3.82
C LEU A 90 4.07 14.20 -3.22
N LEU A 91 3.61 13.12 -3.84
CA LEU A 91 2.54 12.29 -3.29
C LEU A 91 2.92 11.79 -1.90
N ARG A 92 4.12 11.24 -1.74
CA ARG A 92 4.63 10.78 -0.45
C ARG A 92 4.72 11.93 0.56
N LEU A 93 5.26 13.08 0.15
CA LEU A 93 5.36 14.26 1.00
C LEU A 93 3.98 14.71 1.51
N LEU A 94 2.97 14.76 0.65
CA LEU A 94 1.60 15.12 1.02
C LEU A 94 0.93 14.09 1.94
N SER A 95 1.30 12.82 1.83
CA SER A 95 0.69 11.75 2.62
C SER A 95 1.13 11.75 4.08
N ILE A 96 2.30 12.35 4.42
CA ILE A 96 2.95 12.19 5.73
C ILE A 96 3.26 13.50 6.46
N ARG A 97 3.15 14.66 5.80
CA ARG A 97 3.57 15.94 6.42
C ARG A 97 2.44 16.61 7.20
N GLU A 98 2.79 17.18 8.36
CA GLU A 98 1.87 17.83 9.30
C GLU A 98 1.13 19.05 8.71
N TYR A 99 1.69 19.75 7.72
CA TYR A 99 1.00 20.87 7.09
C TYR A 99 -0.32 20.47 6.42
N ASN A 100 -0.45 19.19 6.08
CA ASN A 100 -1.67 18.64 5.50
C ASN A 100 -2.78 18.42 6.55
N ASP A 101 -2.45 18.45 7.83
CA ASP A 101 -3.40 18.26 8.92
C ASP A 101 -4.49 19.35 8.92
N GLU A 102 -4.16 20.58 8.49
CA GLU A 102 -5.13 21.67 8.36
C GLU A 102 -6.16 21.42 7.25
N TRP A 103 -5.75 20.83 6.13
CA TRP A 103 -6.66 20.49 5.04
C TRP A 103 -7.68 19.44 5.47
N HIS A 104 -7.24 18.43 6.24
CA HIS A 104 -8.12 17.38 6.74
C HIS A 104 -9.21 17.86 7.72
N ARG A 105 -9.16 19.12 8.18
CA ARG A 105 -10.28 19.72 8.91
C ARG A 105 -11.40 20.16 7.98
N ARG A 106 -11.11 20.45 6.73
CA ARG A 106 -12.01 21.12 5.77
C ARG A 106 -12.53 20.17 4.72
N PHE A 107 -11.71 19.23 4.27
CA PHE A 107 -12.07 18.23 3.26
C PHE A 107 -11.30 16.91 3.48
N GLU A 108 -11.73 15.87 2.80
CA GLU A 108 -10.99 14.63 2.68
C GLU A 108 -10.02 14.74 1.50
N LEU A 109 -8.71 14.67 1.73
CA LEU A 109 -7.74 14.68 0.63
C LEU A 109 -7.46 13.24 0.16
N ASN A 110 -7.68 13.02 -1.14
CA ASN A 110 -7.27 11.81 -1.86
C ASN A 110 -6.26 12.23 -2.94
N ALA A 111 -4.99 12.36 -2.56
CA ALA A 111 -3.91 12.60 -3.50
C ALA A 111 -3.43 11.29 -4.11
N PHE A 112 -3.12 11.30 -5.41
CA PHE A 112 -2.69 10.11 -6.15
C PHE A 112 -1.85 10.47 -7.38
N THR A 113 -1.03 9.51 -7.82
CA THR A 113 -0.51 9.44 -9.20
C THR A 113 -1.20 8.29 -9.93
N ILE A 114 -1.10 8.26 -11.25
CA ILE A 114 -1.64 7.12 -12.02
C ILE A 114 -0.91 5.83 -11.66
N GLU A 115 0.38 5.93 -11.45
CA GLU A 115 1.23 4.80 -11.07
C GLU A 115 0.86 4.24 -9.68
N ASP A 116 0.58 5.12 -8.72
CA ASP A 116 0.10 4.75 -7.38
C ASP A 116 -1.25 4.02 -7.45
N LEU A 117 -2.20 4.54 -8.23
CA LEU A 117 -3.49 3.86 -8.42
C LEU A 117 -3.34 2.48 -9.06
N TRP A 118 -2.45 2.35 -10.06
CA TRP A 118 -2.19 1.06 -10.69
C TRP A 118 -1.51 0.08 -9.75
N ALA A 119 -0.54 0.54 -8.96
CA ALA A 119 0.11 -0.31 -7.97
C ALA A 119 -0.90 -0.84 -6.93
N LYS A 120 -1.79 0.02 -6.42
CA LYS A 120 -2.88 -0.39 -5.52
C LYS A 120 -3.85 -1.38 -6.19
N ASN A 121 -4.22 -1.13 -7.44
CA ASN A 121 -5.11 -2.03 -8.19
C ASN A 121 -4.51 -3.43 -8.35
N VAL A 122 -3.23 -3.51 -8.70
CA VAL A 122 -2.54 -4.78 -8.94
C VAL A 122 -2.32 -5.55 -7.63
N LEU A 123 -1.90 -4.85 -6.57
CA LEU A 123 -1.37 -5.49 -5.37
C LEU A 123 -2.40 -5.64 -4.24
N CYS A 124 -3.40 -4.73 -4.16
CA CYS A 124 -4.26 -4.66 -2.98
C CYS A 124 -5.71 -5.11 -3.24
N GLN A 125 -6.23 -5.04 -4.46
CA GLN A 125 -7.67 -5.11 -4.71
C GLN A 125 -8.14 -6.15 -5.72
N ASN A 126 -7.27 -6.84 -6.40
CA ASN A 126 -7.60 -7.93 -7.34
C ASN A 126 -8.50 -7.58 -8.52
N TYR A 127 -8.65 -6.31 -8.89
CA TYR A 127 -9.57 -5.94 -9.97
C TYR A 127 -8.99 -6.14 -11.36
N VAL A 128 -7.71 -6.48 -11.47
CA VAL A 128 -7.03 -6.58 -12.77
C VAL A 128 -7.21 -7.96 -13.40
N ASP A 129 -6.97 -9.01 -12.63
CA ASP A 129 -7.21 -10.39 -13.05
C ASP A 129 -7.49 -11.30 -11.84
N TYR A 130 -8.69 -11.86 -11.78
CA TYR A 130 -9.11 -12.73 -10.67
C TYR A 130 -8.30 -14.02 -10.52
N ARG A 131 -7.54 -14.42 -11.53
CA ARG A 131 -6.64 -15.60 -11.45
C ARG A 131 -5.44 -15.30 -10.56
N PHE A 132 -5.04 -14.04 -10.49
CA PHE A 132 -3.86 -13.58 -9.76
C PHE A 132 -4.25 -12.47 -8.78
N PRO A 133 -4.84 -12.84 -7.64
CA PRO A 133 -5.43 -11.90 -6.69
C PRO A 133 -4.41 -11.11 -5.85
N GLY A 134 -3.23 -10.88 -6.29
CA GLY A 134 -2.11 -10.24 -5.61
C GLY A 134 -0.84 -11.05 -5.78
N LEU A 135 0.22 -10.65 -5.10
CA LEU A 135 1.51 -11.35 -5.15
C LEU A 135 1.44 -12.76 -4.57
N ASP A 136 0.50 -13.01 -3.68
CA ASP A 136 0.19 -14.28 -3.03
C ASP A 136 -0.98 -15.02 -3.72
N TYR A 137 -1.00 -15.05 -5.04
CA TYR A 137 -2.02 -15.78 -5.81
C TYR A 137 -2.03 -17.29 -5.52
N LYS A 138 -0.95 -17.82 -4.95
CA LYS A 138 -0.90 -19.07 -4.17
C LYS A 138 -0.85 -18.65 -2.70
N PRO A 139 -1.91 -18.87 -1.89
CA PRO A 139 -1.98 -18.38 -0.52
C PRO A 139 -0.79 -18.79 0.35
N ILE A 140 -0.23 -17.85 1.10
CA ILE A 140 0.86 -18.08 2.05
C ILE A 140 0.26 -18.17 3.45
N THR A 141 0.15 -19.39 3.97
CA THR A 141 -0.32 -19.65 5.33
C THR A 141 0.86 -19.75 6.30
N PHE A 142 0.58 -19.84 7.59
CA PHE A 142 1.62 -20.04 8.63
C PHE A 142 2.49 -21.28 8.36
N GLU A 143 1.90 -22.36 7.83
CA GLU A 143 2.62 -23.62 7.54
C GLU A 143 3.33 -23.64 6.18
N SER A 144 3.12 -22.63 5.32
CA SER A 144 3.73 -22.56 4.00
C SER A 144 5.25 -22.41 4.09
N ASN A 145 5.98 -23.07 3.20
CA ASN A 145 7.42 -22.86 3.01
C ASN A 145 7.72 -21.97 1.80
N ASN A 146 6.68 -21.43 1.17
CA ASN A 146 6.81 -20.62 -0.02
C ASN A 146 7.28 -19.19 0.31
N VAL A 147 8.08 -18.64 -0.60
CA VAL A 147 8.52 -17.24 -0.59
C VAL A 147 7.84 -16.51 -1.74
N VAL A 148 7.21 -15.37 -1.44
CA VAL A 148 6.74 -14.48 -2.49
C VAL A 148 7.93 -13.75 -3.10
N HIS A 149 8.05 -13.81 -4.42
CA HIS A 149 9.11 -13.18 -5.18
C HIS A 149 8.53 -12.29 -6.28
N PHE A 150 8.73 -11.00 -6.16
CA PHE A 150 8.28 -10.02 -7.15
C PHE A 150 9.47 -9.47 -7.92
N VAL A 151 9.52 -9.73 -9.23
CA VAL A 151 10.60 -9.32 -10.12
C VAL A 151 10.11 -8.18 -11.02
N ILE A 152 10.79 -7.05 -11.01
CA ILE A 152 10.44 -5.86 -11.79
C ILE A 152 11.58 -5.53 -12.75
N PHE A 153 11.29 -5.49 -14.04
CA PHE A 153 12.21 -5.07 -15.08
C PHE A 153 11.94 -3.64 -15.53
N GLY A 154 13.00 -2.86 -15.69
CA GLY A 154 12.93 -1.48 -16.15
C GLY A 154 12.71 -0.47 -15.02
N LEU A 155 13.19 0.75 -15.25
CA LEU A 155 13.16 1.85 -14.28
C LEU A 155 12.19 2.93 -14.72
N SER A 156 11.10 3.10 -13.98
CA SER A 156 10.08 4.14 -14.21
C SER A 156 9.37 4.52 -12.92
N ASN A 157 8.48 5.51 -12.95
CA ASN A 157 7.64 5.86 -11.79
C ASN A 157 6.76 4.67 -11.36
N LEU A 158 6.28 3.85 -12.31
CA LEU A 158 5.51 2.65 -11.97
C LEU A 158 6.36 1.60 -11.25
N THR A 159 7.65 1.48 -11.57
CA THR A 159 8.59 0.63 -10.82
C THR A 159 8.66 1.04 -9.35
N ILE A 160 8.81 2.35 -9.09
CA ILE A 160 8.84 2.89 -7.71
C ILE A 160 7.52 2.58 -7.01
N ALA A 161 6.40 2.90 -7.63
CA ALA A 161 5.07 2.68 -7.03
C ALA A 161 4.81 1.20 -6.72
N LEU A 162 5.09 0.29 -7.67
CA LEU A 162 4.93 -1.15 -7.46
C LEU A 162 5.85 -1.67 -6.36
N ALA A 163 7.11 -1.23 -6.34
CA ALA A 163 8.08 -1.66 -5.35
C ALA A 163 7.71 -1.17 -3.93
N GLU A 164 7.34 0.10 -3.77
CA GLU A 164 6.88 0.66 -2.49
C GLU A 164 5.60 -0.04 -1.99
N HIS A 165 4.60 -0.21 -2.86
CA HIS A 165 3.36 -0.89 -2.46
C HIS A 165 3.57 -2.38 -2.19
N ALA A 166 4.42 -3.09 -2.95
CA ALA A 166 4.77 -4.48 -2.66
C ALA A 166 5.41 -4.60 -1.27
N THR A 167 6.30 -3.65 -0.92
CA THR A 167 6.92 -3.59 0.40
C THR A 167 5.90 -3.37 1.52
N LEU A 168 4.82 -2.62 1.26
CA LEU A 168 3.76 -2.33 2.23
C LEU A 168 2.71 -3.45 2.39
N VAL A 169 2.56 -4.35 1.40
CA VAL A 169 1.44 -5.31 1.42
C VAL A 169 1.88 -6.77 1.51
N ALA A 170 3.13 -7.07 1.18
CA ALA A 170 3.60 -8.44 1.07
C ALA A 170 4.20 -8.97 2.39
N HIS A 171 3.37 -9.05 3.42
CA HIS A 171 3.69 -9.54 4.76
C HIS A 171 2.92 -10.83 5.03
N TYR A 172 3.62 -11.91 5.37
CA TYR A 172 3.05 -13.25 5.44
C TYR A 172 3.34 -13.98 6.75
N PRO A 173 2.39 -14.82 7.23
CA PRO A 173 2.50 -15.47 8.54
C PRO A 173 3.61 -16.51 8.63
N ASN A 174 4.08 -17.09 7.53
CA ASN A 174 5.16 -18.07 7.55
C ASN A 174 6.51 -17.48 8.00
N TYR A 175 6.73 -16.19 7.80
CA TYR A 175 7.92 -15.51 8.30
C TYR A 175 8.02 -15.55 9.83
N THR A 176 6.89 -15.43 10.56
CA THR A 176 6.91 -15.50 12.02
C THR A 176 7.41 -16.83 12.56
N ARG A 177 7.26 -17.90 11.77
CA ARG A 177 7.78 -19.24 12.06
C ARG A 177 9.24 -19.40 11.61
N ASN A 178 9.61 -18.80 10.49
CA ASN A 178 10.93 -18.94 9.89
C ASN A 178 11.37 -17.64 9.19
N HIS A 179 12.23 -16.89 9.84
CA HIS A 179 12.73 -15.60 9.36
C HIS A 179 13.53 -15.65 8.05
N SER A 180 13.83 -16.83 7.51
CA SER A 180 14.41 -16.96 6.18
C SER A 180 13.39 -16.83 5.04
N LEU A 181 12.08 -16.90 5.35
CA LEU A 181 10.98 -16.85 4.38
C LEU A 181 10.52 -15.39 4.15
N ARG A 182 11.47 -14.47 3.87
CA ARG A 182 11.15 -13.07 3.56
C ARG A 182 10.56 -12.95 2.16
N THR A 183 9.62 -12.03 2.02
CA THR A 183 9.22 -11.57 0.68
C THR A 183 10.42 -10.97 -0.02
N ARG A 184 10.64 -11.35 -1.28
CA ARG A 184 11.74 -10.86 -2.09
C ARG A 184 11.25 -9.93 -3.19
N ILE A 185 11.83 -8.74 -3.28
CA ILE A 185 11.58 -7.77 -4.36
C ILE A 185 12.88 -7.60 -5.13
N THR A 186 12.89 -8.00 -6.41
CA THR A 186 14.05 -7.90 -7.30
C THR A 186 13.78 -6.88 -8.38
N ILE A 187 14.65 -5.89 -8.54
CA ILE A 187 14.59 -4.90 -9.62
C ILE A 187 15.78 -5.12 -10.54
N ILE A 188 15.51 -5.22 -11.84
CA ILE A 188 16.51 -5.54 -12.87
C ILE A 188 16.53 -4.46 -13.93
N ASP A 189 17.70 -3.85 -14.12
CA ASP A 189 17.94 -2.88 -15.21
C ASP A 189 19.46 -2.69 -15.43
N ASN A 190 19.85 -2.24 -16.60
CA ASN A 190 21.25 -1.92 -16.91
C ASN A 190 21.75 -0.72 -16.10
N ASP A 191 20.89 0.26 -15.82
CA ASP A 191 21.23 1.50 -15.11
C ASP A 191 21.03 1.39 -13.57
N MET A 192 21.02 0.15 -13.05
CA MET A 192 20.72 -0.15 -11.66
C MET A 192 21.64 0.55 -10.65
N SER A 193 22.92 0.73 -10.97
CA SER A 193 23.91 1.26 -10.03
C SER A 193 23.55 2.67 -9.50
N GLU A 194 23.18 3.59 -10.37
CA GLU A 194 22.77 4.95 -9.98
C GLU A 194 21.38 4.97 -9.35
N TRP A 195 20.46 4.26 -9.97
CA TRP A 195 19.07 4.22 -9.51
C TRP A 195 18.95 3.63 -8.10
N SER A 196 19.63 2.52 -7.81
CA SER A 196 19.57 1.88 -6.49
C SER A 196 20.13 2.79 -5.40
N GLN A 197 21.20 3.55 -5.66
CA GLN A 197 21.74 4.52 -4.71
C GLN A 197 20.73 5.61 -4.37
N LYS A 198 20.01 6.14 -5.37
CA LYS A 198 18.95 7.11 -5.18
C LYS A 198 17.80 6.51 -4.36
N PHE A 199 17.36 5.30 -4.71
CA PHE A 199 16.27 4.60 -4.03
C PHE A 199 16.64 4.29 -2.56
N ILE A 200 17.83 3.74 -2.31
CA ILE A 200 18.35 3.46 -0.95
C ILE A 200 18.44 4.75 -0.12
N SER A 201 18.91 5.85 -0.71
CA SER A 201 19.00 7.14 -0.02
C SER A 201 17.62 7.69 0.34
N MET A 202 16.64 7.51 -0.52
CA MET A 202 15.25 7.95 -0.32
C MET A 202 14.55 7.19 0.81
N HIS A 203 14.85 5.88 0.93
CA HIS A 203 14.27 4.97 1.93
C HIS A 203 15.29 4.54 3.00
N ARG A 204 16.23 5.42 3.31
CA ARG A 204 17.39 5.10 4.15
C ARG A 204 17.07 4.37 5.46
N PRO A 205 16.09 4.80 6.30
CA PRO A 205 15.79 4.10 7.53
C PRO A 205 15.34 2.66 7.32
N PHE A 206 14.56 2.40 6.28
CA PHE A 206 14.13 1.06 5.91
C PHE A 206 15.30 0.23 5.38
N MET A 207 16.08 0.76 4.44
CA MET A 207 17.20 0.06 3.81
C MET A 207 18.33 -0.27 4.79
N GLU A 208 18.63 0.59 5.75
CA GLU A 208 19.62 0.31 6.80
C GLU A 208 19.19 -0.82 7.75
N ASN A 209 17.87 -1.10 7.83
CA ASN A 209 17.31 -2.12 8.71
C ASN A 209 16.75 -3.34 7.97
N SER A 210 17.02 -3.48 6.66
CA SER A 210 16.62 -4.62 5.84
C SER A 210 17.78 -5.31 5.16
N TYR A 211 17.58 -6.55 4.73
CA TYR A 211 18.52 -7.24 3.87
C TYR A 211 18.35 -6.77 2.43
N TYR A 212 19.45 -6.43 1.76
CA TYR A 212 19.43 -6.23 0.32
C TYR A 212 20.73 -6.67 -0.34
N ARG A 213 20.69 -6.95 -1.63
CA ARG A 213 21.83 -7.39 -2.44
C ARG A 213 21.99 -6.51 -3.67
N HIS A 214 23.23 -6.20 -4.02
CA HIS A 214 23.60 -5.74 -5.35
C HIS A 214 24.20 -6.90 -6.13
N ILE A 215 23.62 -7.20 -7.29
CA ILE A 215 24.06 -8.28 -8.16
C ILE A 215 24.46 -7.68 -9.51
N ASP A 216 25.73 -7.82 -9.87
CA ASP A 216 26.25 -7.47 -11.19
C ASP A 216 26.41 -8.75 -12.02
N THR A 217 25.52 -8.94 -13.00
CA THR A 217 25.50 -10.15 -13.83
C THR A 217 26.72 -10.28 -14.72
N THR A 218 27.34 -9.15 -15.14
CA THR A 218 28.52 -9.12 -16.01
C THR A 218 29.78 -9.48 -15.26
N LYS A 219 29.91 -9.05 -13.99
CA LYS A 219 31.06 -9.33 -13.12
C LYS A 219 30.88 -10.56 -12.26
N GLN A 220 29.67 -11.16 -12.27
CA GLN A 220 29.29 -12.27 -11.38
C GLN A 220 29.55 -11.91 -9.88
N GLN A 221 29.33 -10.65 -9.52
CA GLN A 221 29.52 -10.14 -8.18
C GLN A 221 28.17 -10.03 -7.47
N CYS A 222 28.16 -10.39 -6.18
CA CYS A 222 26.99 -10.23 -5.31
C CYS A 222 27.45 -9.64 -3.98
N ASP A 223 27.02 -8.41 -3.71
CA ASP A 223 27.33 -7.69 -2.46
C ASP A 223 26.07 -7.67 -1.58
N LEU A 224 26.15 -8.34 -0.43
CA LEU A 224 25.06 -8.43 0.56
C LEU A 224 25.20 -7.34 1.62
N HIS A 225 24.19 -6.49 1.74
CA HIS A 225 23.98 -5.64 2.90
C HIS A 225 23.13 -6.39 3.94
N LYS A 226 23.49 -6.23 5.21
CA LYS A 226 22.79 -6.79 6.36
C LYS A 226 22.25 -5.67 7.23
N PRO A 227 21.08 -5.86 7.89
CA PRO A 227 20.50 -4.83 8.74
C PRO A 227 21.44 -4.47 9.90
N MET A 228 21.41 -3.22 10.32
CA MET A 228 22.26 -2.69 11.39
C MET A 228 22.09 -3.43 12.73
N TYR A 229 20.95 -4.05 12.96
CA TYR A 229 20.65 -4.82 14.18
C TYR A 229 21.05 -6.31 14.09
N GLU A 230 21.60 -6.79 12.95
CA GLU A 230 21.94 -8.21 12.79
C GLU A 230 22.87 -8.69 13.92
N GLY A 231 22.46 -9.77 14.58
CA GLY A 231 23.18 -10.35 15.72
C GLY A 231 23.07 -9.58 17.04
N LEU A 232 22.40 -8.43 17.08
CA LEU A 232 22.16 -7.63 18.28
C LEU A 232 20.71 -7.77 18.77
N ARG A 233 19.76 -7.85 17.86
CA ARG A 233 18.32 -7.96 18.13
C ARG A 233 17.71 -9.01 17.23
N GLU A 234 16.50 -9.44 17.55
CA GLU A 234 15.72 -10.28 16.67
C GLU A 234 15.29 -9.52 15.43
N ASP A 235 15.21 -10.26 14.32
CA ASP A 235 14.79 -9.72 13.04
C ASP A 235 13.29 -9.39 13.05
N PHE A 236 12.95 -8.23 12.52
CA PHE A 236 11.58 -7.69 12.49
C PHE A 236 11.20 -7.09 11.13
N VAL A 237 12.02 -7.35 10.08
CA VAL A 237 11.77 -6.93 8.71
C VAL A 237 11.65 -8.14 7.80
N ASP A 238 10.45 -8.40 7.34
CA ASP A 238 10.07 -9.58 6.57
C ASP A 238 10.13 -9.40 5.05
N VAL A 239 10.77 -8.32 4.59
CA VAL A 239 10.99 -8.01 3.17
C VAL A 239 12.47 -7.84 2.90
N GLU A 240 12.99 -8.47 1.82
CA GLU A 240 14.35 -8.31 1.33
C GLU A 240 14.38 -7.84 -0.13
N TRP A 241 15.50 -7.21 -0.52
CA TRP A 241 15.63 -6.60 -1.83
C TRP A 241 16.82 -7.13 -2.61
N GLU A 242 16.66 -7.16 -3.95
CA GLU A 242 17.75 -7.43 -4.87
C GLU A 242 17.77 -6.38 -5.98
N PHE A 243 18.90 -5.72 -6.14
CA PHE A 243 19.19 -4.77 -7.21
C PHE A 243 20.12 -5.43 -8.21
N VAL A 244 19.61 -5.76 -9.40
CA VAL A 244 20.33 -6.56 -10.40
C VAL A 244 20.72 -5.67 -11.59
N SER A 245 22.02 -5.47 -11.79
CA SER A 245 22.55 -4.85 -13.01
C SER A 245 22.58 -5.88 -14.13
N GLY A 246 21.70 -5.72 -15.13
CA GLY A 246 21.55 -6.64 -16.25
C GLY A 246 20.26 -6.39 -17.03
N ALA A 247 20.07 -7.15 -18.09
CA ALA A 247 18.88 -7.06 -18.95
C ALA A 247 18.26 -8.44 -19.15
N ILE A 248 16.99 -8.50 -19.56
CA ILE A 248 16.30 -9.75 -19.85
C ILE A 248 16.95 -10.54 -20.99
N HIS A 249 17.69 -9.87 -21.88
CA HIS A 249 18.43 -10.52 -22.95
C HIS A 249 19.74 -11.18 -22.50
N ASP A 250 20.17 -10.92 -21.27
CA ASP A 250 21.35 -11.59 -20.71
C ASP A 250 21.02 -13.03 -20.35
N LEU A 251 21.78 -13.99 -20.86
CA LEU A 251 21.55 -15.41 -20.56
C LEU A 251 21.56 -15.69 -19.06
N VAL A 252 22.44 -15.01 -18.30
CA VAL A 252 22.50 -15.14 -16.82
C VAL A 252 21.18 -14.70 -16.15
N VAL A 253 20.52 -13.64 -16.67
CA VAL A 253 19.23 -13.18 -16.16
C VAL A 253 18.13 -14.17 -16.54
N GLN A 254 18.14 -14.71 -17.77
CA GLN A 254 17.18 -15.72 -18.22
C GLN A 254 17.32 -17.02 -17.41
N ASP A 255 18.55 -17.50 -17.17
CA ASP A 255 18.80 -18.68 -16.35
C ASP A 255 18.31 -18.49 -14.91
N LYS A 256 18.52 -17.29 -14.32
CA LYS A 256 17.97 -16.96 -13.00
C LYS A 256 16.44 -16.96 -13.00
N LEU A 257 15.83 -16.30 -13.99
CA LEU A 257 14.38 -16.23 -14.11
C LEU A 257 13.75 -17.62 -14.25
N GLN A 258 14.34 -18.49 -15.08
CA GLN A 258 13.91 -19.87 -15.23
C GLN A 258 14.07 -20.64 -13.90
N GLY A 259 15.22 -20.50 -13.23
CA GLY A 259 15.47 -21.13 -11.93
C GLY A 259 14.46 -20.70 -10.86
N TRP A 260 14.07 -19.42 -10.82
CA TRP A 260 13.02 -18.93 -9.91
C TRP A 260 11.64 -19.47 -10.29
N ALA A 261 11.35 -19.61 -11.57
CA ALA A 261 10.08 -20.12 -12.07
C ALA A 261 9.93 -21.65 -11.83
N ASP A 262 11.02 -22.39 -11.86
CA ASP A 262 11.05 -23.84 -11.63
C ASP A 262 11.10 -24.21 -10.13
N ASP A 263 11.38 -23.24 -9.24
CA ASP A 263 11.38 -23.47 -7.79
C ASP A 263 9.96 -23.48 -7.24
N GLU A 264 9.47 -24.67 -6.88
CA GLU A 264 8.12 -24.87 -6.32
C GLU A 264 7.88 -24.10 -5.01
N ASN A 265 8.94 -23.68 -4.31
CA ASN A 265 8.84 -22.88 -3.10
C ASN A 265 8.75 -21.39 -3.38
N GLN A 266 8.75 -20.96 -4.63
CA GLN A 266 8.57 -19.56 -4.98
C GLN A 266 7.17 -19.28 -5.55
N VAL A 267 6.57 -18.19 -5.09
CA VAL A 267 5.38 -17.61 -5.71
C VAL A 267 5.85 -16.38 -6.49
N LEU A 268 6.20 -16.62 -7.76
CA LEU A 268 6.84 -15.66 -8.64
C LEU A 268 5.82 -14.78 -9.34
N SER A 269 6.01 -13.47 -9.32
CA SER A 269 5.29 -12.50 -10.15
C SER A 269 6.30 -11.59 -10.86
N ILE A 270 6.00 -11.18 -12.09
CA ILE A 270 6.91 -10.39 -12.92
C ILE A 270 6.20 -9.11 -13.37
N ALA A 271 6.92 -7.99 -13.38
CA ALA A 271 6.44 -6.73 -13.97
C ALA A 271 7.47 -6.18 -14.97
N LEU A 272 7.00 -5.70 -16.10
CA LEU A 272 7.77 -5.00 -17.13
C LEU A 272 7.38 -3.53 -17.11
N CYS A 273 8.28 -2.67 -16.67
CA CYS A 273 8.02 -1.28 -16.34
C CYS A 273 8.97 -0.29 -17.04
N TYR A 274 9.50 -0.63 -18.21
CA TYR A 274 10.27 0.31 -19.02
C TYR A 274 9.43 1.52 -19.45
N ASN A 275 10.07 2.64 -19.77
CA ASN A 275 9.35 3.84 -20.21
C ASN A 275 8.75 3.72 -21.62
N ASP A 276 9.28 2.81 -22.43
CA ASP A 276 8.81 2.55 -23.81
C ASP A 276 7.83 1.36 -23.85
N ASP A 277 6.60 1.62 -24.32
CA ASP A 277 5.53 0.61 -24.44
C ASP A 277 5.90 -0.54 -25.38
N SER A 278 6.67 -0.26 -26.45
CA SER A 278 7.10 -1.28 -27.43
C SER A 278 8.12 -2.23 -26.82
N THR A 279 9.04 -1.71 -26.03
CA THR A 279 10.00 -2.50 -25.27
C THR A 279 9.27 -3.43 -24.30
N ASN A 280 8.33 -2.89 -23.51
CA ASN A 280 7.55 -3.71 -22.57
C ASN A 280 6.82 -4.86 -23.25
N LEU A 281 6.24 -4.63 -24.43
CA LEU A 281 5.51 -5.68 -25.16
C LEU A 281 6.45 -6.70 -25.79
N SER A 282 7.60 -6.26 -26.32
CA SER A 282 8.64 -7.14 -26.85
C SER A 282 9.19 -8.08 -25.77
N GLU A 283 9.55 -7.52 -24.62
CA GLU A 283 10.06 -8.29 -23.48
C GLU A 283 8.99 -9.23 -22.90
N ALA A 284 7.72 -8.81 -22.90
CA ALA A 284 6.61 -9.68 -22.48
C ALA A 284 6.51 -10.92 -23.39
N THR A 285 6.76 -10.77 -24.70
CA THR A 285 6.76 -11.90 -25.63
C THR A 285 7.90 -12.87 -25.31
N LEU A 286 9.09 -12.36 -25.04
CA LEU A 286 10.25 -13.16 -24.66
C LEU A 286 9.99 -13.94 -23.35
N ILE A 287 9.47 -13.27 -22.32
CA ILE A 287 9.12 -13.90 -21.05
C ILE A 287 8.01 -14.95 -21.24
N ALA A 288 6.99 -14.66 -22.04
CA ALA A 288 5.90 -15.58 -22.32
C ALA A 288 6.39 -16.87 -23.04
N ASP A 289 7.39 -16.73 -23.91
CA ASP A 289 8.01 -17.89 -24.56
C ASP A 289 8.92 -18.67 -23.59
N LEU A 290 9.69 -17.97 -22.73
CA LEU A 290 10.57 -18.58 -21.73
C LEU A 290 9.78 -19.35 -20.67
N LEU A 291 8.64 -18.81 -20.22
CA LEU A 291 7.82 -19.34 -19.13
C LEU A 291 6.50 -19.96 -19.62
N CYS A 292 6.44 -20.44 -20.87
CA CYS A 292 5.20 -20.82 -21.54
C CYS A 292 4.38 -21.93 -20.82
N ASN A 293 5.00 -22.75 -19.99
CA ASN A 293 4.37 -23.83 -19.23
C ASN A 293 4.04 -23.45 -17.78
N GLN A 294 4.37 -22.23 -17.35
CA GLN A 294 4.18 -21.78 -15.98
C GLN A 294 2.93 -20.88 -15.88
N GLU A 295 2.25 -20.93 -14.74
CA GLU A 295 1.16 -20.00 -14.40
C GLU A 295 1.69 -18.87 -13.53
N ILE A 296 2.49 -17.97 -14.15
CA ILE A 296 3.13 -16.83 -13.51
C ILE A 296 2.54 -15.55 -14.10
N PRO A 297 2.00 -14.62 -13.29
CA PRO A 297 1.49 -13.36 -13.81
C PRO A 297 2.64 -12.47 -14.30
N VAL A 298 2.46 -11.90 -15.48
CA VAL A 298 3.39 -10.94 -16.10
C VAL A 298 2.65 -9.62 -16.30
N TYR A 299 2.87 -8.68 -15.41
CA TYR A 299 2.31 -7.33 -15.49
C TYR A 299 3.11 -6.49 -16.47
N VAL A 300 2.45 -5.89 -17.44
CA VAL A 300 3.11 -5.17 -18.55
C VAL A 300 2.60 -3.75 -18.65
N LYS A 301 3.49 -2.79 -18.37
CA LYS A 301 3.18 -1.37 -18.48
C LYS A 301 2.87 -1.01 -19.93
N GLN A 302 1.72 -0.39 -20.14
CA GLN A 302 1.28 0.21 -21.38
C GLN A 302 0.62 1.56 -21.11
N SER A 303 0.84 2.53 -21.95
CA SER A 303 0.27 3.89 -21.79
C SER A 303 -1.22 3.94 -22.16
N THR A 304 -1.67 3.01 -23.02
CA THR A 304 -3.05 2.95 -23.52
C THR A 304 -3.57 1.52 -23.63
N SER A 305 -4.91 1.39 -23.69
CA SER A 305 -5.58 0.08 -23.82
C SER A 305 -5.57 -0.51 -25.25
N VAL A 306 -4.97 0.17 -26.23
CA VAL A 306 -5.04 -0.22 -27.65
C VAL A 306 -4.59 -1.66 -27.89
N MET A 307 -3.51 -2.11 -27.23
CA MET A 307 -2.97 -3.46 -27.41
C MET A 307 -3.70 -4.54 -26.59
N LYS A 308 -4.56 -4.16 -25.64
CA LYS A 308 -5.21 -5.07 -24.69
C LYS A 308 -5.94 -6.22 -25.40
N ASN A 309 -6.71 -5.91 -26.44
CA ASN A 309 -7.48 -6.92 -27.17
C ASN A 309 -6.57 -7.90 -27.95
N ILE A 310 -5.44 -7.43 -28.48
CA ILE A 310 -4.50 -8.27 -29.24
C ILE A 310 -3.80 -9.23 -28.27
N VAL A 311 -3.32 -8.74 -27.15
CA VAL A 311 -2.63 -9.54 -26.13
C VAL A 311 -3.59 -10.58 -25.54
N SER A 312 -4.82 -10.19 -25.16
CA SER A 312 -5.80 -11.10 -24.57
C SER A 312 -6.25 -12.24 -25.50
N GLN A 313 -6.12 -12.07 -26.81
CA GLN A 313 -6.45 -13.11 -27.81
C GLN A 313 -5.27 -14.06 -28.10
N SER A 314 -4.06 -13.76 -27.62
CA SER A 314 -2.89 -14.57 -27.83
C SER A 314 -2.78 -15.71 -26.81
N PRO A 315 -2.86 -16.99 -27.20
CA PRO A 315 -2.69 -18.10 -26.24
C PRO A 315 -1.33 -18.12 -25.55
N ARG A 316 -0.28 -17.59 -26.21
CA ARG A 316 1.07 -17.47 -25.63
C ARG A 316 1.13 -16.43 -24.52
N MET A 317 0.33 -15.37 -24.64
CA MET A 317 0.30 -14.26 -23.68
C MET A 317 -0.83 -14.39 -22.66
N LYS A 318 -1.33 -15.60 -22.38
CA LYS A 318 -2.46 -15.84 -21.48
C LYS A 318 -2.25 -15.30 -20.06
N ASN A 319 -1.00 -15.19 -19.59
CA ASN A 319 -0.63 -14.71 -18.27
C ASN A 319 -0.15 -13.25 -18.28
N VAL A 320 -0.15 -12.60 -19.45
CA VAL A 320 0.21 -11.18 -19.59
C VAL A 320 -0.98 -10.32 -19.22
N ILE A 321 -0.74 -9.39 -18.30
CA ILE A 321 -1.73 -8.48 -17.74
C ILE A 321 -1.26 -7.05 -17.98
N MET A 322 -2.00 -6.29 -18.77
CA MET A 322 -1.65 -4.89 -19.06
C MET A 322 -2.03 -3.98 -17.90
N ILE A 323 -1.11 -3.14 -17.51
CA ILE A 323 -1.24 -2.16 -16.41
C ILE A 323 -0.69 -0.79 -16.84
N GLY A 324 -0.93 0.25 -16.04
CA GLY A 324 -0.38 1.60 -16.30
C GLY A 324 -1.15 2.42 -17.33
N MET A 325 -2.22 1.89 -17.92
CA MET A 325 -3.02 2.57 -18.93
C MET A 325 -3.70 3.83 -18.35
N LYS A 326 -3.68 4.92 -19.11
CA LYS A 326 -4.28 6.21 -18.71
C LYS A 326 -5.76 6.32 -19.08
N ASP A 327 -6.22 5.52 -20.04
CA ASP A 327 -7.56 5.55 -20.59
C ASP A 327 -8.55 4.57 -19.93
N CYS A 328 -8.07 3.59 -19.18
CA CYS A 328 -8.94 2.64 -18.48
C CYS A 328 -8.23 1.85 -17.37
N GLY A 329 -8.99 1.07 -16.59
CA GLY A 329 -8.47 0.02 -15.72
C GLY A 329 -8.05 0.47 -14.32
N TYR A 330 -8.34 1.70 -13.92
CA TYR A 330 -8.12 2.22 -12.57
C TYR A 330 -9.39 2.91 -12.03
N ASP A 331 -9.50 2.99 -10.71
CA ASP A 331 -10.59 3.69 -10.03
C ASP A 331 -10.01 4.65 -8.99
N ILE A 332 -10.38 5.94 -9.08
CA ILE A 332 -9.97 6.95 -8.10
C ILE A 332 -10.76 6.86 -6.78
N ASN A 333 -11.90 6.16 -6.79
CA ASN A 333 -12.78 5.95 -5.64
C ASN A 333 -12.56 4.58 -5.01
N LEU A 334 -11.30 4.18 -4.86
CA LEU A 334 -10.96 2.87 -4.30
C LEU A 334 -11.72 2.57 -3.01
N PRO A 335 -12.30 1.37 -2.82
CA PRO A 335 -13.00 0.98 -1.60
C PRO A 335 -12.09 0.93 -0.36
N LEU A 336 -10.80 1.09 -0.54
CA LEU A 336 -9.79 1.18 0.54
C LEU A 336 -10.14 2.23 1.60
N LEU A 337 -10.65 3.40 1.20
CA LEU A 337 -10.99 4.45 2.16
C LEU A 337 -12.11 4.00 3.12
N LYS A 338 -13.11 3.26 2.63
CA LYS A 338 -14.16 2.70 3.49
C LYS A 338 -13.56 1.70 4.49
N MET A 339 -12.69 0.82 4.04
CA MET A 339 -12.00 -0.13 4.92
C MET A 339 -11.08 0.58 5.92
N ALA A 340 -10.34 1.61 5.50
CA ALA A 340 -9.49 2.41 6.38
C ALA A 340 -10.29 3.12 7.49
N LYS A 341 -11.49 3.62 7.20
CA LYS A 341 -12.40 4.19 8.20
C LYS A 341 -12.85 3.14 9.23
N ARG A 342 -13.13 1.92 8.79
CA ARG A 342 -13.45 0.81 9.69
C ARG A 342 -12.26 0.39 10.55
N VAL A 343 -11.04 0.34 9.96
CA VAL A 343 -9.79 0.11 10.70
C VAL A 343 -9.62 1.17 11.79
N ASN A 344 -9.80 2.45 11.45
CA ASN A 344 -9.74 3.54 12.43
C ASN A 344 -10.79 3.38 13.55
N SER A 345 -12.01 2.96 13.21
CA SER A 345 -13.06 2.74 14.21
C SER A 345 -12.69 1.65 15.22
N VAL A 346 -12.05 0.57 14.76
CA VAL A 346 -11.52 -0.48 15.63
C VAL A 346 -10.40 0.04 16.52
N TYR A 347 -9.47 0.82 15.96
CA TYR A 347 -8.38 1.44 16.71
C TYR A 347 -8.92 2.34 17.83
N GLU A 348 -9.89 3.23 17.52
CA GLU A 348 -10.55 4.10 18.52
C GLU A 348 -11.32 3.30 19.55
N TYR A 349 -11.99 2.22 19.16
CA TYR A 349 -12.64 1.29 20.11
C TYR A 349 -11.63 0.72 21.09
N CYS A 350 -10.50 0.22 20.58
CA CYS A 350 -9.43 -0.33 21.40
C CYS A 350 -8.85 0.72 22.37
N TYR A 351 -8.65 1.94 21.89
CA TYR A 351 -8.13 3.05 22.69
C TYR A 351 -9.11 3.46 23.79
N ASN A 352 -10.38 3.70 23.45
CA ASN A 352 -11.39 4.26 24.37
C ASN A 352 -11.87 3.27 25.42
N ASN A 353 -11.89 1.97 25.13
CA ASN A 353 -12.35 0.96 26.09
C ASN A 353 -11.25 0.49 27.04
N ASN A 354 -10.07 1.14 26.97
CA ASN A 354 -8.94 0.82 27.83
C ASN A 354 -8.73 -0.69 27.92
N ILE A 355 -8.70 -1.36 26.74
CA ILE A 355 -8.51 -2.79 26.63
C ILE A 355 -7.10 -3.06 27.15
N ALA A 356 -6.99 -3.04 28.49
CA ALA A 356 -5.80 -3.39 29.20
C ALA A 356 -5.65 -4.90 29.09
N SER A 357 -4.43 -5.31 28.81
CA SER A 357 -3.90 -6.64 28.91
C SER A 357 -4.90 -7.68 29.43
N GLU A 358 -5.14 -8.67 28.63
CA GLU A 358 -5.58 -10.01 28.95
C GLU A 358 -5.92 -10.26 30.45
N THR A 359 -7.16 -10.21 30.79
CA THR A 359 -7.71 -11.27 31.64
C THR A 359 -7.73 -12.50 30.73
N GLU A 360 -6.99 -13.54 31.13
CA GLU A 360 -6.80 -14.77 30.35
C GLU A 360 -8.05 -15.17 29.57
N GLY A 361 -7.98 -15.16 28.26
CA GLY A 361 -8.91 -15.81 27.35
C GLY A 361 -9.94 -14.96 26.63
N CYS A 362 -10.03 -13.65 26.81
CA CYS A 362 -11.04 -12.83 26.11
C CYS A 362 -10.37 -11.74 25.26
N ILE A 363 -10.28 -11.99 23.93
CA ILE A 363 -9.91 -10.96 22.96
C ILE A 363 -11.13 -10.07 22.77
N THR A 364 -11.05 -8.84 23.26
CA THR A 364 -12.12 -7.86 23.10
C THR A 364 -11.97 -7.15 21.76
N ALA A 365 -12.69 -7.64 20.75
CA ALA A 365 -12.94 -6.93 19.50
C ALA A 365 -14.34 -6.30 19.56
N PRO A 366 -14.63 -5.24 18.80
CA PRO A 366 -15.99 -4.76 18.66
C PRO A 366 -16.87 -5.88 18.05
N SER A 367 -18.10 -6.01 18.54
CA SER A 367 -19.04 -7.00 17.99
C SER A 367 -19.65 -6.57 16.65
N TYR A 368 -19.54 -5.28 16.32
CA TYR A 368 -20.13 -4.67 15.13
C TYR A 368 -19.40 -3.34 14.79
N ILE A 369 -19.31 -3.02 13.50
CA ILE A 369 -18.84 -1.71 13.01
C ILE A 369 -19.97 -1.07 12.20
N ASP A 370 -20.47 0.08 12.64
CA ASP A 370 -21.40 0.91 11.86
C ASP A 370 -20.61 1.86 10.95
N ASP A 371 -20.93 1.86 9.65
CA ASP A 371 -20.24 2.72 8.69
C ASP A 371 -20.42 4.22 8.98
N LYS A 372 -21.57 4.63 9.54
CA LYS A 372 -21.80 6.03 9.93
C LYS A 372 -20.96 6.43 11.13
N ASP A 373 -20.80 5.52 12.10
CA ASP A 373 -19.94 5.76 13.25
C ASP A 373 -18.47 5.76 12.83
N ALA A 374 -18.06 4.88 11.90
CA ALA A 374 -16.74 4.88 11.32
C ALA A 374 -16.44 6.18 10.55
N ASP A 375 -17.40 6.69 9.77
CA ASP A 375 -17.30 7.99 9.11
C ASP A 375 -17.15 9.13 10.14
N ALA A 376 -17.95 9.13 11.21
CA ALA A 376 -17.88 10.14 12.27
C ALA A 376 -16.53 10.10 13.02
N CYS A 377 -16.03 8.90 13.34
CA CYS A 377 -14.71 8.72 13.95
C CYS A 377 -13.60 9.25 13.03
N TRP A 378 -13.67 8.94 11.73
CA TRP A 378 -12.69 9.39 10.74
C TRP A 378 -12.57 10.90 10.64
N LEU A 379 -13.69 11.63 10.78
CA LEU A 379 -13.68 13.09 10.79
C LEU A 379 -12.83 13.69 11.92
N ASN A 380 -12.59 12.94 12.98
CA ASN A 380 -11.76 13.36 14.12
C ASN A 380 -10.27 13.02 13.93
N VAL A 381 -9.92 12.18 12.95
CA VAL A 381 -8.52 11.88 12.63
C VAL A 381 -7.91 13.08 11.89
N ARG A 382 -7.19 13.92 12.62
CA ARG A 382 -6.62 15.16 12.08
C ARG A 382 -5.22 14.97 11.48
N LYS A 383 -4.46 13.99 11.97
CA LYS A 383 -3.08 13.75 11.52
C LYS A 383 -3.05 12.92 10.24
N ALA A 384 -2.44 13.46 9.20
CA ALA A 384 -2.26 12.78 7.90
C ALA A 384 -1.59 11.40 8.07
N ILE A 385 -0.55 11.32 8.89
CA ILE A 385 0.16 10.05 9.16
C ILE A 385 -0.74 8.96 9.76
N LYS A 386 -1.70 9.32 10.62
CA LYS A 386 -2.66 8.35 11.17
C LYS A 386 -3.63 7.86 10.10
N ARG A 387 -4.08 8.74 9.21
CA ARG A 387 -4.93 8.37 8.07
C ARG A 387 -4.19 7.43 7.13
N TYR A 388 -2.94 7.76 6.82
CA TYR A 388 -2.08 6.94 6.00
C TYR A 388 -1.90 5.54 6.58
N SER A 389 -1.59 5.41 7.87
CA SER A 389 -1.43 4.11 8.54
C SER A 389 -2.70 3.25 8.49
N ASN A 390 -3.89 3.85 8.68
CA ASN A 390 -5.14 3.12 8.53
C ASN A 390 -5.40 2.66 7.08
N ILE A 391 -4.97 3.46 6.09
CA ILE A 391 -5.05 3.08 4.66
C ILE A 391 -4.08 1.92 4.38
N CYS A 392 -2.84 1.98 4.88
CA CYS A 392 -1.87 0.90 4.72
C CYS A 392 -2.35 -0.41 5.37
N ASN A 393 -2.96 -0.36 6.55
CA ASN A 393 -3.59 -1.55 7.14
C ASN A 393 -4.71 -2.10 6.24
N ALA A 394 -5.59 -1.24 5.73
CA ALA A 394 -6.68 -1.64 4.84
C ALA A 394 -6.17 -2.29 3.54
N MET A 395 -5.03 -1.83 3.00
CA MET A 395 -4.40 -2.42 1.81
C MET A 395 -4.02 -3.90 2.00
N THR A 396 -3.71 -4.32 3.22
CA THR A 396 -3.27 -5.70 3.52
C THR A 396 -4.41 -6.65 3.91
N LEU A 397 -5.65 -6.17 4.01
CA LEU A 397 -6.78 -7.02 4.44
C LEU A 397 -6.96 -8.24 3.55
N ALA A 398 -6.88 -8.06 2.23
CA ALA A 398 -7.03 -9.15 1.27
C ALA A 398 -5.93 -10.22 1.45
N THR A 399 -4.69 -9.81 1.63
CA THR A 399 -3.54 -10.68 1.88
C THR A 399 -3.72 -11.45 3.20
N LYS A 400 -4.06 -10.77 4.29
CA LYS A 400 -4.31 -11.40 5.59
C LYS A 400 -5.43 -12.43 5.51
N MET A 401 -6.51 -12.14 4.79
CA MET A 401 -7.61 -13.07 4.60
C MET A 401 -7.21 -14.31 3.82
N ARG A 402 -6.47 -14.15 2.71
CA ARG A 402 -5.96 -15.30 1.94
C ARG A 402 -5.02 -16.14 2.79
N SER A 403 -4.20 -15.52 3.64
CA SER A 403 -3.31 -16.22 4.57
C SER A 403 -4.06 -17.07 5.61
N LEU A 404 -5.31 -16.68 5.92
CA LEU A 404 -6.24 -17.44 6.78
C LEU A 404 -7.11 -18.44 6.00
N GLY A 405 -6.88 -18.61 4.68
CA GLY A 405 -7.65 -19.51 3.83
C GLY A 405 -9.03 -18.98 3.40
N HIS A 406 -9.28 -17.65 3.54
CA HIS A 406 -10.54 -17.03 3.17
C HIS A 406 -10.43 -16.25 1.85
N SER A 407 -11.52 -16.29 1.05
CA SER A 407 -11.63 -15.48 -0.16
C SER A 407 -12.19 -14.10 0.15
N VAL A 408 -11.59 -13.06 -0.42
CA VAL A 408 -12.05 -11.68 -0.28
C VAL A 408 -13.37 -11.43 -1.01
N ASP A 409 -13.63 -12.20 -2.08
CA ASP A 409 -14.79 -12.01 -2.98
C ASP A 409 -16.12 -12.49 -2.40
N LYS A 410 -16.10 -13.17 -1.26
CA LYS A 410 -17.28 -13.84 -0.66
C LYS A 410 -17.46 -13.51 0.82
N ILE A 411 -17.15 -12.30 1.23
CA ILE A 411 -17.36 -11.87 2.62
C ILE A 411 -18.81 -11.39 2.79
N ASP A 412 -19.75 -12.23 2.46
CA ASP A 412 -21.18 -12.14 2.78
C ASP A 412 -21.54 -12.91 4.07
N THR A 413 -20.61 -13.76 4.54
CA THR A 413 -20.76 -14.53 5.78
C THR A 413 -19.63 -14.19 6.74
N PHE A 414 -20.02 -13.81 7.95
CA PHE A 414 -19.08 -13.64 9.06
C PHE A 414 -18.44 -14.97 9.42
N TYR A 415 -17.11 -15.00 9.57
CA TYR A 415 -16.38 -16.16 10.08
C TYR A 415 -15.60 -15.77 11.36
N ALA A 416 -15.43 -16.72 12.25
CA ALA A 416 -14.67 -16.52 13.49
C ALA A 416 -13.19 -16.82 13.24
N ILE A 417 -12.32 -15.92 13.63
CA ILE A 417 -10.87 -16.13 13.70
C ILE A 417 -10.53 -16.78 15.03
N THR A 418 -9.71 -17.82 15.02
CA THR A 418 -9.23 -18.48 16.25
C THR A 418 -8.19 -17.62 16.96
N LYS A 419 -7.99 -17.86 18.28
CA LYS A 419 -6.95 -17.15 19.03
C LYS A 419 -5.55 -17.32 18.40
N GLN A 420 -5.21 -18.53 17.98
CA GLN A 420 -3.91 -18.81 17.34
C GLN A 420 -3.72 -18.00 16.05
N GLU A 421 -4.75 -17.92 15.20
CA GLU A 421 -4.72 -17.11 13.98
C GLU A 421 -4.58 -15.63 14.29
N ILE A 422 -5.26 -15.13 15.33
CA ILE A 422 -5.15 -13.73 15.76
C ILE A 422 -3.72 -13.42 16.22
N ASP A 423 -3.12 -14.27 17.05
CA ASP A 423 -1.76 -14.09 17.58
C ASP A 423 -0.74 -13.99 16.42
N VAL A 424 -0.85 -14.89 15.44
CA VAL A 424 0.03 -14.89 14.26
C VAL A 424 -0.18 -13.66 13.37
N ILE A 425 -1.44 -13.30 13.08
CA ILE A 425 -1.73 -12.15 12.22
C ILE A 425 -1.42 -10.82 12.92
N ALA A 426 -1.49 -10.76 14.26
CA ALA A 426 -1.05 -9.59 15.00
C ALA A 426 0.46 -9.33 14.84
N GLU A 427 1.28 -10.37 14.83
CA GLU A 427 2.71 -10.24 14.53
C GLU A 427 2.94 -9.81 13.07
N VAL A 428 2.20 -10.37 12.10
CA VAL A 428 2.24 -9.92 10.70
C VAL A 428 1.87 -8.45 10.57
N GLU A 429 0.83 -7.98 11.29
CA GLU A 429 0.45 -6.57 11.29
C GLU A 429 1.54 -5.68 11.88
N HIS A 430 2.18 -6.11 12.94
CA HIS A 430 3.28 -5.37 13.54
C HIS A 430 4.50 -5.27 12.60
N ASN A 431 4.85 -6.36 11.91
CA ASN A 431 5.93 -6.36 10.92
C ASN A 431 5.61 -5.40 9.76
N ARG A 432 4.37 -5.42 9.26
CA ARG A 432 3.88 -4.47 8.27
C ARG A 432 4.02 -3.02 8.77
N TRP A 433 3.59 -2.77 10.01
CA TRP A 433 3.66 -1.44 10.61
C TRP A 433 5.11 -0.97 10.80
N ASN A 434 6.02 -1.86 11.22
CA ASN A 434 7.45 -1.55 11.28
C ASN A 434 7.99 -1.08 9.92
N VAL A 435 7.64 -1.78 8.85
CA VAL A 435 8.06 -1.44 7.49
C VAL A 435 7.45 -0.10 7.06
N GLU A 436 6.17 0.14 7.31
CA GLU A 436 5.49 1.40 7.04
C GLU A 436 6.20 2.58 7.72
N GLU A 437 6.42 2.53 9.02
CA GLU A 437 7.06 3.62 9.77
C GLU A 437 8.49 3.90 9.26
N MET A 438 9.25 2.86 8.90
CA MET A 438 10.58 3.04 8.33
C MET A 438 10.55 3.66 6.91
N LEU A 439 9.56 3.32 6.08
CA LEU A 439 9.34 3.98 4.79
C LEU A 439 8.91 5.44 4.96
N LEU A 440 8.22 5.78 6.05
CA LEU A 440 7.88 7.15 6.43
C LEU A 440 9.09 7.95 6.98
N GLY A 441 10.23 7.31 7.15
CA GLY A 441 11.48 7.93 7.58
C GLY A 441 11.80 7.76 9.06
N PHE A 442 10.99 7.02 9.83
CA PHE A 442 11.33 6.67 11.21
C PHE A 442 12.40 5.59 11.25
N ARG A 443 13.25 5.65 12.27
CA ARG A 443 14.22 4.60 12.55
C ARG A 443 14.02 4.00 13.95
N PRO A 444 14.49 2.77 14.20
CA PRO A 444 14.55 2.20 15.54
C PRO A 444 15.44 3.03 16.48
N CYS A 445 15.21 2.90 17.79
CA CYS A 445 16.10 3.42 18.81
C CYS A 445 17.46 2.73 18.77
N THR A 446 18.53 3.48 19.06
CA THR A 446 19.80 2.88 19.53
C THR A 446 19.60 2.34 20.96
N ASP A 447 20.58 1.58 21.47
CA ASP A 447 20.49 1.05 22.85
C ASP A 447 20.51 2.17 23.90
N GLU A 448 21.28 3.26 23.65
CA GLU A 448 21.29 4.43 24.53
C GLU A 448 19.96 5.18 24.50
N GLU A 449 19.37 5.39 23.33
CA GLU A 449 18.06 6.05 23.19
C GLU A 449 16.95 5.21 23.83
N GLN A 450 17.01 3.90 23.67
CA GLN A 450 16.07 2.98 24.32
C GLN A 450 16.20 3.08 25.85
N ALA A 451 17.41 3.01 26.39
CA ALA A 451 17.66 3.12 27.83
C ALA A 451 17.19 4.49 28.38
N ASP A 452 17.38 5.57 27.61
CA ASP A 452 16.95 6.91 28.02
C ASP A 452 15.40 7.02 28.07
N ILE A 453 14.69 6.43 27.10
CA ILE A 453 13.21 6.36 27.11
C ILE A 453 12.70 5.45 28.23
N GLU A 454 13.35 4.31 28.49
CA GLU A 454 12.97 3.39 29.56
C GLU A 454 13.19 3.99 30.96
N ALA A 455 14.19 4.89 31.11
CA ALA A 455 14.39 5.66 32.34
C ALA A 455 13.32 6.77 32.52
N ASP A 456 12.79 7.32 31.43
CA ASP A 456 11.78 8.36 31.43
C ASP A 456 10.89 8.23 30.19
N ILE A 457 9.77 7.54 30.29
CA ILE A 457 8.85 7.25 29.18
C ILE A 457 8.26 8.51 28.55
N SER A 458 8.22 9.65 29.25
CA SER A 458 7.74 10.92 28.69
C SER A 458 8.59 11.42 27.51
N LYS A 459 9.85 10.98 27.41
CA LYS A 459 10.76 11.29 26.29
C LYS A 459 10.36 10.62 24.98
N LYS A 460 9.49 9.58 25.01
CA LYS A 460 9.03 8.89 23.80
C LYS A 460 8.52 9.86 22.73
N GLY A 461 7.76 10.88 23.13
CA GLY A 461 7.27 11.92 22.21
C GLY A 461 8.37 12.80 21.62
N GLU A 462 9.38 13.16 22.43
CA GLU A 462 10.53 13.94 21.95
C GLU A 462 11.34 13.19 20.89
N TYR A 463 11.64 11.90 21.14
CA TYR A 463 12.33 11.04 20.19
C TYR A 463 11.51 10.85 18.91
N LYS A 464 10.19 10.66 19.02
CA LYS A 464 9.30 10.56 17.85
C LYS A 464 9.36 11.83 16.97
N ASN A 465 9.44 13.02 17.54
CA ASN A 465 9.63 14.27 16.78
C ASN A 465 10.98 14.33 16.05
N ARG A 466 11.95 13.51 16.44
CA ARG A 466 13.26 13.35 15.81
C ARG A 466 13.28 12.16 14.84
N LEU A 467 12.14 11.62 14.46
CA LEU A 467 11.97 10.43 13.62
C LEU A 467 12.62 9.16 14.22
N VAL A 468 12.61 9.04 15.54
CA VAL A 468 13.02 7.84 16.26
C VAL A 468 11.80 7.21 16.91
N HIS A 469 11.49 5.96 16.56
CA HIS A 469 10.30 5.32 17.09
C HIS A 469 10.67 4.17 18.03
N TYR A 470 10.25 4.28 19.29
CA TYR A 470 10.56 3.32 20.36
C TYR A 470 10.00 1.93 20.08
N ASP A 471 8.84 1.83 19.44
CA ASP A 471 8.15 0.56 19.18
C ASP A 471 8.59 -0.12 17.84
N LEU A 472 9.55 0.45 17.09
CA LEU A 472 10.17 -0.21 15.93
C LEU A 472 11.12 -1.32 16.40
N ARG A 473 10.58 -2.54 16.54
CA ARG A 473 11.26 -3.74 17.05
C ARG A 473 10.45 -5.00 16.76
N ALA A 474 11.00 -6.16 17.07
CA ALA A 474 10.28 -7.43 16.95
C ALA A 474 9.02 -7.43 17.84
N TYR A 475 7.95 -8.05 17.38
CA TYR A 475 6.65 -8.11 18.05
C TYR A 475 6.75 -8.59 19.50
N LYS A 476 7.53 -9.64 19.76
CA LYS A 476 7.74 -10.18 21.11
C LYS A 476 8.53 -9.25 22.05
N ASP A 477 9.24 -8.26 21.51
CA ASP A 477 10.02 -7.30 22.29
C ASP A 477 9.24 -6.01 22.60
N LEU A 478 7.97 -5.94 22.20
CA LEU A 478 7.09 -4.82 22.54
C LEU A 478 6.91 -4.68 24.03
N ARG A 479 6.83 -3.44 24.50
CA ARG A 479 6.66 -3.07 25.90
C ARG A 479 5.32 -2.39 26.13
N ALA A 480 4.93 -2.26 27.38
CA ALA A 480 3.79 -1.45 27.75
C ALA A 480 4.04 0.03 27.40
N ASP A 481 2.96 0.73 27.04
CA ASP A 481 2.98 2.18 26.83
C ASP A 481 3.07 2.94 28.19
N ASP A 482 3.05 4.28 28.13
CA ASP A 482 3.08 5.19 29.29
C ASP A 482 1.85 5.03 30.22
N THR A 483 0.78 4.40 29.75
CA THR A 483 -0.41 4.07 30.55
C THR A 483 -0.36 2.68 31.17
N GLY A 484 0.70 1.91 30.90
CA GLY A 484 0.86 0.52 31.33
C GLY A 484 0.14 -0.50 30.42
N LYS A 485 -0.37 -0.05 29.26
CA LYS A 485 -1.06 -0.89 28.28
C LYS A 485 -0.05 -1.55 27.34
N ASN A 486 -0.19 -2.85 27.12
CA ASN A 486 0.62 -3.54 26.10
C ASN A 486 0.34 -2.97 24.71
N VAL A 487 1.40 -2.53 24.01
CA VAL A 487 1.29 -1.92 22.68
C VAL A 487 0.74 -2.91 21.65
N ASN A 488 1.09 -4.21 21.75
CA ASN A 488 0.56 -5.27 20.88
C ASN A 488 -0.97 -5.46 20.97
N THR A 489 -1.64 -4.88 21.97
CA THR A 489 -3.11 -4.94 22.11
C THR A 489 -3.81 -4.34 20.87
N TYR A 490 -3.22 -3.33 20.23
CA TYR A 490 -3.77 -2.73 19.01
C TYR A 490 -3.71 -3.71 17.84
N ASP A 491 -2.58 -4.38 17.65
CA ASP A 491 -2.40 -5.37 16.58
C ASP A 491 -3.32 -6.57 16.78
N ILE A 492 -3.50 -7.03 18.01
CA ILE A 492 -4.42 -8.12 18.39
C ILE A 492 -5.87 -7.71 18.11
N CYS A 493 -6.29 -6.51 18.52
CA CYS A 493 -7.66 -6.03 18.31
C CYS A 493 -7.98 -5.85 16.83
N LEU A 494 -7.06 -5.28 16.06
CA LEU A 494 -7.19 -5.13 14.60
C LEU A 494 -7.28 -6.49 13.91
N SER A 495 -6.43 -7.45 14.28
CA SER A 495 -6.43 -8.80 13.73
C SER A 495 -7.71 -9.56 14.03
N ALA A 496 -8.22 -9.49 15.26
CA ALA A 496 -9.49 -10.07 15.65
C ALA A 496 -10.69 -9.45 14.89
N SER A 497 -10.54 -8.21 14.42
CA SER A 497 -11.60 -7.46 13.74
C SER A 497 -11.57 -7.58 12.22
N ILE A 498 -10.60 -8.31 11.62
CA ILE A 498 -10.49 -8.47 10.16
C ILE A 498 -11.83 -8.87 9.51
N PRO A 499 -12.59 -9.86 10.01
CA PRO A 499 -13.87 -10.22 9.40
C PRO A 499 -14.88 -9.07 9.40
N LEU A 500 -14.92 -8.26 10.45
CA LEU A 500 -15.81 -7.10 10.56
C LEU A 500 -15.40 -5.96 9.62
N ILE A 501 -14.10 -5.70 9.51
CA ILE A 501 -13.55 -4.66 8.64
C ILE A 501 -13.83 -5.00 7.17
N ALA A 502 -13.64 -6.26 6.80
CA ALA A 502 -13.77 -6.73 5.43
C ALA A 502 -15.24 -7.00 5.00
N TYR A 503 -16.17 -7.17 5.95
CA TYR A 503 -17.57 -7.49 5.66
C TYR A 503 -18.26 -6.45 4.81
N GLN A 504 -18.91 -6.89 3.71
CA GLN A 504 -19.60 -6.03 2.74
C GLN A 504 -21.13 -6.23 2.70
N GLY A 505 -21.66 -7.13 3.53
CA GLY A 505 -23.09 -7.43 3.55
C GLY A 505 -23.98 -6.30 4.09
N GLU A 506 -25.26 -6.29 3.68
CA GLU A 506 -26.27 -5.38 4.23
C GLU A 506 -26.64 -5.76 5.68
N LYS A 507 -27.11 -4.77 6.46
CA LYS A 507 -27.58 -4.95 7.84
C LYS A 507 -28.65 -6.05 7.90
N GLY A 508 -28.33 -7.21 8.43
CA GLY A 508 -29.33 -8.27 8.59
C GLY A 508 -28.82 -9.55 9.25
N GLY A 509 -27.53 -9.71 9.40
CA GLY A 509 -26.92 -10.86 10.09
C GLY A 509 -26.46 -10.48 11.48
N ALA A 510 -27.38 -10.32 12.43
CA ALA A 510 -27.01 -10.48 13.84
C ALA A 510 -26.69 -11.96 14.07
N VAL A 511 -25.49 -12.28 14.54
CA VAL A 511 -25.10 -13.57 15.07
C VAL A 511 -25.68 -13.71 16.48
#